data_80f0b248134ece6b4bb7f447115c9c35
#
_entry.id   80f0b248134ece6b4bb7f447115c9c35
#
_cell.length_a   1.000
_cell.length_b   1.000
_cell.length_c   1.000
_cell.angle_alpha   90.00
_cell.angle_beta   90.00
_cell.angle_gamma   90.00
#
_symmetry.space_group_name_H-M   'P 1'
#
loop_
_entity.id
_entity.type
_entity.pdbx_description
1 polymer ?
#
loop_
_entity_poly.entity_id
_entity_poly.type
_entity_poly.pdbx_seq_one_letter_code
_entity_poly.pdbx_strand_id
1 'polypeptide(L)'
;YDENITSQERASAENGIWLCQSCSKLIDSDVNRYTIAKLKKWKEISEQMAVLDLEEATAEEQHEDKELIKFFVQCFDRPAFQDRIYQEGRMEDFDKAIEDTIIALNTGVLRTRDGSILKKADGKSSVVNIEWREKLNTICDMLVALRKRLKIAKDTGAYSLYGEDDVMYCFYDRDLAIWFDSTREEILKILSSICEEIGIHGLGFPRKRYEW
;
A
#
# COMPACT_ATOMS: atom_id res chain seq x y z
N TYR A 1 4.20 -4.09 52.66
CA TYR A 1 5.41 -4.92 52.53
C TYR A 1 5.00 -6.41 52.74
N ASP A 2 5.27 -7.27 51.77
CA ASP A 2 5.01 -8.69 51.88
C ASP A 2 6.34 -9.37 52.25
N GLU A 3 6.41 -9.91 53.48
CA GLU A 3 7.63 -10.56 54.01
C GLU A 3 7.90 -11.92 53.39
N ASN A 4 6.92 -12.47 52.66
CA ASN A 4 7.00 -13.85 52.09
C ASN A 4 7.63 -13.89 50.69
N ILE A 5 7.89 -12.74 50.05
CA ILE A 5 8.52 -12.66 48.73
C ILE A 5 10.04 -12.46 48.84
N THR A 6 10.76 -13.19 47.98
CA THR A 6 12.22 -13.10 47.87
C THR A 6 12.64 -11.73 47.28
N SER A 7 13.89 -11.33 47.46
CA SER A 7 14.44 -10.09 46.86
C SER A 7 14.36 -10.13 45.34
N GLN A 8 14.45 -11.28 44.69
CA GLN A 8 14.40 -11.47 43.26
C GLN A 8 12.97 -11.31 42.72
N GLU A 9 11.98 -11.88 43.38
CA GLU A 9 10.56 -11.71 43.06
C GLU A 9 10.12 -10.26 43.27
N ARG A 10 10.66 -9.61 44.28
CA ARG A 10 10.37 -8.21 44.61
C ARG A 10 10.87 -7.24 43.52
N ALA A 11 12.00 -7.54 42.90
CA ALA A 11 12.60 -6.77 41.82
C ALA A 11 12.05 -7.13 40.41
N SER A 12 11.18 -8.14 40.31
CA SER A 12 10.63 -8.58 39.02
C SER A 12 9.57 -7.61 38.48
N ALA A 13 9.46 -7.54 37.15
CA ALA A 13 8.42 -6.75 36.47
C ALA A 13 7.00 -7.21 36.85
N GLU A 14 6.84 -8.50 37.18
CA GLU A 14 5.55 -9.06 37.62
C GLU A 14 5.06 -8.43 38.92
N ASN A 15 5.97 -8.01 39.81
CA ASN A 15 5.66 -7.35 41.07
C ASN A 15 5.63 -5.82 40.94
N GLY A 16 5.98 -5.26 39.78
CA GLY A 16 5.97 -3.82 39.51
C GLY A 16 4.61 -3.32 39.03
N ILE A 17 4.23 -2.10 39.39
CA ILE A 17 3.11 -1.35 38.83
C ILE A 17 3.59 0.05 38.43
N TRP A 18 3.25 0.48 37.21
CA TRP A 18 3.57 1.83 36.76
C TRP A 18 2.49 2.82 37.24
N LEU A 19 2.92 3.85 37.94
CA LEU A 19 2.04 4.86 38.50
C LEU A 19 2.60 6.26 38.20
N CYS A 20 1.73 7.23 37.99
CA CYS A 20 2.15 8.62 37.99
C CYS A 20 2.54 9.05 39.43
N GLN A 21 3.34 10.11 39.55
CA GLN A 21 3.84 10.59 40.85
C GLN A 21 2.73 10.87 41.86
N SER A 22 1.60 11.39 41.42
CA SER A 22 0.45 11.69 42.30
C SER A 22 -0.21 10.41 42.83
N CYS A 23 -0.39 9.40 41.95
CA CYS A 23 -0.98 8.11 42.35
C CYS A 23 -0.05 7.32 43.27
N SER A 24 1.27 7.34 43.03
CA SER A 24 2.25 6.70 43.90
C SER A 24 2.18 7.30 45.32
N LYS A 25 2.24 8.62 45.47
CA LYS A 25 2.08 9.27 46.76
C LYS A 25 0.78 8.97 47.48
N LEU A 26 -0.34 8.88 46.71
CA LEU A 26 -1.64 8.57 47.26
C LEU A 26 -1.69 7.15 47.83
N ILE A 27 -1.11 6.19 47.10
CA ILE A 27 -1.05 4.77 47.51
C ILE A 27 -0.16 4.60 48.76
N ASP A 28 0.99 5.25 48.76
CA ASP A 28 1.93 5.19 49.89
C ASP A 28 1.35 5.83 51.16
N SER A 29 0.43 6.80 51.04
CA SER A 29 -0.18 7.49 52.15
C SER A 29 -1.32 6.71 52.83
N ASP A 30 -1.90 5.71 52.21
CA ASP A 30 -3.04 4.93 52.76
C ASP A 30 -2.97 3.46 52.36
N VAL A 31 -2.09 2.70 52.99
CA VAL A 31 -1.87 1.27 52.74
C VAL A 31 -3.07 0.39 53.07
N ASN A 32 -3.96 0.86 53.94
CA ASN A 32 -5.17 0.13 54.30
C ASN A 32 -6.24 0.21 53.18
N ARG A 33 -6.29 1.33 52.50
CA ARG A 33 -7.18 1.57 51.33
C ARG A 33 -6.67 0.93 50.07
N TYR A 34 -5.35 0.92 49.88
CA TYR A 34 -4.65 0.44 48.69
C TYR A 34 -3.90 -0.86 48.99
N THR A 35 -4.68 -1.92 49.20
CA THR A 35 -4.13 -3.25 49.50
C THR A 35 -3.38 -3.85 48.32
N ILE A 36 -2.45 -4.76 48.58
CA ILE A 36 -1.70 -5.51 47.54
C ILE A 36 -2.65 -6.16 46.53
N ALA A 37 -3.72 -6.78 46.99
CA ALA A 37 -4.72 -7.42 46.13
C ALA A 37 -5.39 -6.42 45.16
N LYS A 38 -5.70 -5.20 45.65
CA LYS A 38 -6.27 -4.13 44.85
C LYS A 38 -5.29 -3.60 43.80
N LEU A 39 -4.03 -3.43 44.16
CA LEU A 39 -2.97 -3.00 43.24
C LEU A 39 -2.69 -4.03 42.15
N LYS A 40 -2.64 -5.32 42.50
CA LYS A 40 -2.51 -6.41 41.52
C LYS A 40 -3.66 -6.41 40.52
N LYS A 41 -4.89 -6.22 41.00
CA LYS A 41 -6.06 -6.13 40.13
C LYS A 41 -6.02 -4.90 39.20
N TRP A 42 -5.54 -3.76 39.70
CA TRP A 42 -5.38 -2.56 38.86
C TRP A 42 -4.31 -2.78 37.78
N LYS A 43 -3.19 -3.41 38.12
CA LYS A 43 -2.16 -3.80 37.15
C LYS A 43 -2.77 -4.66 36.04
N GLU A 44 -3.44 -5.74 36.40
CA GLU A 44 -4.09 -6.66 35.44
C GLU A 44 -5.05 -5.92 34.50
N ILE A 45 -5.93 -5.06 35.04
CA ILE A 45 -6.85 -4.28 34.23
C ILE A 45 -6.11 -3.33 33.28
N SER A 46 -5.05 -2.65 33.75
CA SER A 46 -4.29 -1.71 32.93
C SER A 46 -3.54 -2.44 31.80
N GLU A 47 -2.97 -3.62 32.08
CA GLU A 47 -2.31 -4.45 31.08
C GLU A 47 -3.29 -4.97 30.03
N GLN A 48 -4.47 -5.41 30.44
CA GLN A 48 -5.53 -5.83 29.51
C GLN A 48 -6.01 -4.68 28.62
N MET A 49 -6.21 -3.49 29.18
CA MET A 49 -6.59 -2.32 28.40
C MET A 49 -5.51 -1.93 27.39
N ALA A 50 -4.24 -1.94 27.78
CA ALA A 50 -3.15 -1.63 26.87
C ALA A 50 -3.02 -2.62 25.72
N VAL A 51 -3.33 -3.91 25.94
CA VAL A 51 -3.40 -4.91 24.86
C VAL A 51 -4.55 -4.62 23.91
N LEU A 52 -5.74 -4.31 24.42
CA LEU A 52 -6.90 -3.98 23.60
C LEU A 52 -6.66 -2.70 22.77
N ASP A 53 -6.09 -1.66 23.37
CA ASP A 53 -5.75 -0.42 22.67
C ASP A 53 -4.75 -0.68 21.52
N LEU A 54 -3.79 -1.59 21.72
CA LEU A 54 -2.83 -2.00 20.70
C LEU A 54 -3.51 -2.79 19.56
N GLU A 55 -4.40 -3.71 19.90
CA GLU A 55 -5.16 -4.51 18.92
C GLU A 55 -6.08 -3.62 18.08
N GLU A 56 -6.78 -2.66 18.69
CA GLU A 56 -7.62 -1.68 18.00
C GLU A 56 -6.80 -0.80 17.06
N ALA A 57 -5.67 -0.24 17.51
CA ALA A 57 -4.78 0.57 16.68
C ALA A 57 -4.26 -0.22 15.46
N THR A 58 -3.84 -1.48 15.67
CA THR A 58 -3.36 -2.35 14.58
C THR A 58 -4.49 -2.66 13.58
N ALA A 59 -5.72 -2.87 14.05
CA ALA A 59 -6.86 -3.13 13.17
C ALA A 59 -7.24 -1.89 12.34
N GLU A 60 -7.14 -0.70 12.92
CA GLU A 60 -7.40 0.57 12.25
C GLU A 60 -6.36 0.85 11.16
N GLU A 61 -5.07 0.69 11.46
CA GLU A 61 -3.98 0.81 10.48
C GLU A 61 -4.14 -0.17 9.30
N GLN A 62 -4.51 -1.42 9.57
CA GLN A 62 -4.78 -2.41 8.52
C GLN A 62 -6.00 -2.02 7.66
N HIS A 63 -7.01 -1.40 8.25
CA HIS A 63 -8.17 -0.93 7.51
C HIS A 63 -7.80 0.22 6.59
N GLU A 64 -7.03 1.19 7.05
CA GLU A 64 -6.55 2.32 6.26
C GLU A 64 -5.68 1.86 5.08
N ASP A 65 -4.72 0.98 5.32
CA ASP A 65 -3.89 0.38 4.27
C ASP A 65 -4.75 -0.32 3.22
N LYS A 66 -5.76 -1.08 3.64
CA LYS A 66 -6.69 -1.76 2.72
C LYS A 66 -7.44 -0.79 1.81
N GLU A 67 -7.92 0.33 2.33
CA GLU A 67 -8.60 1.35 1.53
C GLU A 67 -7.63 2.04 0.55
N LEU A 68 -6.37 2.28 0.96
CA LEU A 68 -5.32 2.78 0.07
C LEU A 68 -5.01 1.79 -1.06
N ILE A 69 -4.88 0.51 -0.77
CA ILE A 69 -4.65 -0.50 -1.82
C ILE A 69 -5.83 -0.57 -2.79
N LYS A 70 -7.08 -0.49 -2.32
CA LYS A 70 -8.26 -0.39 -3.20
C LYS A 70 -8.20 0.84 -4.12
N PHE A 71 -7.73 1.97 -3.61
CA PHE A 71 -7.52 3.16 -4.43
C PHE A 71 -6.44 2.92 -5.49
N PHE A 72 -5.29 2.29 -5.12
CA PHE A 72 -4.23 2.00 -6.09
C PHE A 72 -4.68 1.01 -7.16
N VAL A 73 -5.47 -0.01 -6.82
CA VAL A 73 -6.09 -0.91 -7.82
C VAL A 73 -6.88 -0.11 -8.86
N GLN A 74 -7.65 0.89 -8.46
CA GLN A 74 -8.40 1.73 -9.38
C GLN A 74 -7.49 2.55 -10.31
N CYS A 75 -6.28 2.93 -9.88
CA CYS A 75 -5.32 3.65 -10.72
C CYS A 75 -4.85 2.80 -11.91
N PHE A 76 -4.88 1.46 -11.80
CA PHE A 76 -4.50 0.51 -12.83
C PHE A 76 -5.70 0.00 -13.66
N ASP A 77 -6.93 0.35 -13.32
CA ASP A 77 -8.11 -0.01 -14.10
C ASP A 77 -8.28 0.92 -15.33
N ARG A 78 -7.27 0.87 -16.20
CA ARG A 78 -7.17 1.66 -17.43
C ARG A 78 -6.75 0.76 -18.58
N PRO A 79 -7.18 1.05 -19.83
CA PRO A 79 -6.73 0.32 -21.02
C PRO A 79 -5.21 0.17 -21.09
N ALA A 80 -4.44 1.22 -20.78
CA ALA A 80 -2.98 1.22 -20.77
C ALA A 80 -2.35 0.07 -19.95
N PHE A 81 -3.05 -0.47 -18.96
CA PHE A 81 -2.57 -1.59 -18.14
C PHE A 81 -3.30 -2.89 -18.42
N GLN A 82 -4.54 -2.83 -18.92
CA GLN A 82 -5.43 -3.97 -19.11
C GLN A 82 -5.39 -4.54 -20.54
N ASP A 83 -5.06 -3.71 -21.51
CA ASP A 83 -5.04 -4.12 -22.91
C ASP A 83 -3.59 -4.33 -23.37
N ARG A 84 -3.38 -5.17 -24.40
CA ARG A 84 -2.04 -5.39 -24.98
C ARG A 84 -1.59 -4.16 -25.73
N ILE A 85 -0.26 -3.97 -25.86
CA ILE A 85 0.33 -2.79 -26.52
C ILE A 85 -0.18 -2.58 -27.93
N TYR A 86 -0.48 -3.64 -28.67
CA TYR A 86 -1.06 -3.55 -30.02
C TYR A 86 -2.52 -3.07 -30.07
N GLN A 87 -3.20 -2.99 -28.90
CA GLN A 87 -4.58 -2.53 -28.79
C GLN A 87 -4.66 -1.07 -28.31
N GLU A 88 -3.53 -0.46 -28.03
CA GLU A 88 -3.47 0.96 -27.66
C GLU A 88 -3.80 1.84 -28.87
N GLY A 89 -4.73 2.78 -28.69
CA GLY A 89 -5.14 3.67 -29.75
C GLY A 89 -4.12 4.76 -30.07
N ARG A 90 -3.43 5.28 -29.03
CA ARG A 90 -2.43 6.35 -29.15
C ARG A 90 -1.32 6.19 -28.13
N MET A 91 -0.07 6.28 -28.56
CA MET A 91 1.09 6.16 -27.67
C MET A 91 1.22 7.34 -26.70
N GLU A 92 0.77 8.52 -27.08
CA GLU A 92 0.71 9.67 -26.18
C GLU A 92 -0.28 9.44 -25.03
N ASP A 93 -1.39 8.80 -25.30
CA ASP A 93 -2.38 8.42 -24.27
C ASP A 93 -1.83 7.34 -23.33
N PHE A 94 -1.06 6.40 -23.87
CA PHE A 94 -0.36 5.39 -23.09
C PHE A 94 0.69 6.03 -22.16
N ASP A 95 1.56 6.89 -22.68
CA ASP A 95 2.56 7.63 -21.88
C ASP A 95 1.89 8.45 -20.78
N LYS A 96 0.83 9.19 -21.14
CA LYS A 96 0.06 10.00 -20.20
C LYS A 96 -0.60 9.16 -19.11
N ALA A 97 -1.17 8.00 -19.46
CA ALA A 97 -1.80 7.12 -18.48
C ALA A 97 -0.79 6.59 -17.45
N ILE A 98 0.44 6.25 -17.90
CA ILE A 98 1.52 5.84 -17.00
C ILE A 98 1.94 7.01 -16.10
N GLU A 99 2.12 8.21 -16.67
CA GLU A 99 2.46 9.41 -15.90
C GLU A 99 1.42 9.72 -14.82
N ASP A 100 0.14 9.78 -15.20
CA ASP A 100 -0.96 10.05 -14.28
C ASP A 100 -1.04 8.98 -13.17
N THR A 101 -0.69 7.73 -13.47
CA THR A 101 -0.65 6.66 -12.48
C THR A 101 0.53 6.80 -11.52
N ILE A 102 1.71 7.17 -12.00
CA ILE A 102 2.87 7.49 -11.13
C ILE A 102 2.51 8.65 -10.19
N ILE A 103 1.86 9.70 -10.71
CA ILE A 103 1.40 10.83 -9.90
C ILE A 103 0.38 10.36 -8.87
N ALA A 104 -0.62 9.55 -9.26
CA ALA A 104 -1.64 9.04 -8.36
C ALA A 104 -1.05 8.19 -7.22
N LEU A 105 -0.10 7.29 -7.52
CA LEU A 105 0.59 6.48 -6.51
C LEU A 105 1.38 7.34 -5.51
N ASN A 106 2.01 8.41 -5.97
CA ASN A 106 2.82 9.27 -5.10
C ASN A 106 2.02 10.32 -4.32
N THR A 107 0.93 10.84 -4.91
CA THR A 107 0.19 11.98 -4.36
C THR A 107 -1.22 11.65 -3.90
N GLY A 108 -1.71 10.44 -4.18
CA GLY A 108 -3.09 10.06 -3.91
C GLY A 108 -4.14 10.76 -4.79
N VAL A 109 -3.76 11.40 -5.91
CA VAL A 109 -4.69 12.12 -6.77
C VAL A 109 -4.88 11.40 -8.10
N LEU A 110 -6.00 10.66 -8.22
CA LEU A 110 -6.40 10.01 -9.47
C LEU A 110 -7.16 10.98 -10.36
N ARG A 111 -6.71 11.10 -11.62
CA ARG A 111 -7.31 12.00 -12.62
C ARG A 111 -7.92 11.21 -13.77
N THR A 112 -8.94 11.78 -14.37
CA THR A 112 -9.50 11.39 -15.66
C THR A 112 -8.57 11.84 -16.80
N ARG A 113 -8.85 11.40 -18.02
CA ARG A 113 -8.06 11.74 -19.22
C ARG A 113 -8.03 13.23 -19.53
N ASP A 114 -9.13 13.95 -19.24
CA ASP A 114 -9.25 15.41 -19.40
C ASP A 114 -8.60 16.22 -18.26
N GLY A 115 -7.98 15.51 -17.27
CA GLY A 115 -7.29 16.12 -16.14
C GLY A 115 -8.17 16.41 -14.92
N SER A 116 -9.47 16.17 -14.99
CA SER A 116 -10.38 16.32 -13.83
C SER A 116 -10.04 15.33 -12.73
N ILE A 117 -10.19 15.73 -11.47
CA ILE A 117 -9.93 14.84 -10.33
C ILE A 117 -11.09 13.86 -10.20
N LEU A 118 -10.79 12.56 -10.34
CA LEU A 118 -11.74 11.48 -10.17
C LEU A 118 -11.85 11.06 -8.71
N LYS A 119 -10.72 10.91 -8.03
CA LYS A 119 -10.65 10.47 -6.63
C LYS A 119 -9.40 11.01 -5.96
N LYS A 120 -9.49 11.18 -4.64
CA LYS A 120 -8.36 11.52 -3.77
C LYS A 120 -8.23 10.49 -2.66
N ALA A 121 -7.00 10.18 -2.30
CA ALA A 121 -6.58 9.38 -1.16
C ALA A 121 -5.20 9.89 -0.72
N ASP A 122 -4.54 9.19 0.18
CA ASP A 122 -3.13 9.43 0.45
C ASP A 122 -2.22 8.71 -0.56
N GLY A 123 -0.97 9.14 -0.67
CA GLY A 123 0.01 8.50 -1.53
C GLY A 123 0.55 7.21 -0.91
N LYS A 124 1.29 6.42 -1.71
CA LYS A 124 1.89 5.14 -1.27
C LYS A 124 2.81 5.23 -0.05
N SER A 125 3.35 6.42 0.24
CA SER A 125 4.18 6.65 1.43
C SER A 125 3.39 6.55 2.74
N SER A 126 2.08 6.69 2.70
CA SER A 126 1.18 6.55 3.85
C SER A 126 0.81 5.11 4.16
N VAL A 127 1.13 4.15 3.31
CA VAL A 127 0.94 2.72 3.59
C VAL A 127 1.85 2.31 4.76
N VAL A 128 1.26 1.85 5.84
CA VAL A 128 1.96 1.48 7.09
C VAL A 128 2.72 0.17 6.91
N ASN A 129 2.13 -0.82 6.24
CA ASN A 129 2.78 -2.08 5.95
C ASN A 129 4.00 -1.87 5.05
N ILE A 130 5.19 -2.13 5.60
CA ILE A 130 6.47 -1.88 4.92
C ILE A 130 6.62 -2.74 3.66
N GLU A 131 6.22 -4.00 3.69
CA GLU A 131 6.33 -4.92 2.56
C GLU A 131 5.46 -4.46 1.38
N TRP A 132 4.23 -4.04 1.64
CA TRP A 132 3.34 -3.51 0.60
C TRP A 132 3.85 -2.19 0.04
N ARG A 133 4.39 -1.33 0.88
CA ARG A 133 5.01 -0.07 0.45
C ARG A 133 6.21 -0.32 -0.47
N GLU A 134 7.07 -1.30 -0.17
CA GLU A 134 8.19 -1.70 -1.03
C GLU A 134 7.71 -2.29 -2.36
N LYS A 135 6.67 -3.12 -2.35
CA LYS A 135 6.03 -3.61 -3.58
C LYS A 135 5.49 -2.45 -4.43
N LEU A 136 4.85 -1.45 -3.82
CA LEU A 136 4.36 -0.25 -4.52
C LEU A 136 5.51 0.64 -5.04
N ASN A 137 6.64 0.73 -4.35
CA ASN A 137 7.84 1.39 -4.83
C ASN A 137 8.37 0.67 -6.08
N THR A 138 8.47 -0.64 -6.06
CA THR A 138 8.87 -1.46 -7.21
C THR A 138 7.95 -1.22 -8.41
N ILE A 139 6.65 -1.19 -8.21
CA ILE A 139 5.67 -0.84 -9.25
C ILE A 139 5.96 0.55 -9.84
N CYS A 140 6.21 1.57 -9.02
CA CYS A 140 6.57 2.90 -9.49
C CYS A 140 7.83 2.90 -10.35
N ASP A 141 8.88 2.18 -9.94
CA ASP A 141 10.14 2.09 -10.68
C ASP A 141 9.93 1.42 -12.03
N MET A 142 9.09 0.38 -12.09
CA MET A 142 8.72 -0.28 -13.35
C MET A 142 7.93 0.65 -14.27
N LEU A 143 7.01 1.46 -13.75
CA LEU A 143 6.29 2.47 -14.53
C LEU A 143 7.24 3.54 -15.10
N VAL A 144 8.20 4.00 -14.32
CA VAL A 144 9.24 4.93 -14.79
C VAL A 144 10.09 4.28 -15.89
N ALA A 145 10.44 2.99 -15.76
CA ALA A 145 11.17 2.25 -16.78
C ALA A 145 10.36 2.12 -18.08
N LEU A 146 9.05 1.83 -17.99
CA LEU A 146 8.13 1.82 -19.14
C LEU A 146 8.17 3.14 -19.90
N ARG A 147 7.99 4.27 -19.22
CA ARG A 147 8.04 5.61 -19.86
C ARG A 147 9.38 5.89 -20.51
N LYS A 148 10.47 5.58 -19.82
CA LYS A 148 11.82 5.77 -20.36
C LYS A 148 12.02 4.94 -21.62
N ARG A 149 11.60 3.70 -21.63
CA ARG A 149 11.73 2.81 -22.79
C ARG A 149 10.84 3.26 -23.95
N LEU A 150 9.62 3.73 -23.66
CA LEU A 150 8.73 4.30 -24.66
C LEU A 150 9.35 5.53 -25.33
N LYS A 151 9.93 6.44 -24.55
CA LYS A 151 10.64 7.60 -25.08
C LYS A 151 11.79 7.18 -26.00
N ILE A 152 12.61 6.21 -25.57
CA ILE A 152 13.72 5.68 -26.40
C ILE A 152 13.16 5.08 -27.70
N ALA A 153 12.08 4.30 -27.64
CA ALA A 153 11.43 3.71 -28.80
C ALA A 153 10.94 4.78 -29.80
N LYS A 154 10.40 5.88 -29.29
CA LYS A 154 9.99 7.04 -30.10
C LYS A 154 11.20 7.71 -30.75
N ASP A 155 12.21 8.02 -29.98
CA ASP A 155 13.41 8.75 -30.43
C ASP A 155 14.23 7.92 -31.46
N THR A 156 14.18 6.58 -31.37
CA THR A 156 14.88 5.67 -32.30
C THR A 156 14.04 5.21 -33.48
N GLY A 157 12.76 5.62 -33.55
CA GLY A 157 11.86 5.17 -34.59
C GLY A 157 11.57 3.67 -34.53
N ALA A 158 11.51 3.07 -33.35
CA ALA A 158 11.26 1.62 -33.16
C ALA A 158 9.82 1.20 -33.44
N TYR A 159 8.93 2.15 -33.71
CA TYR A 159 7.58 1.93 -34.20
C TYR A 159 7.19 2.99 -35.22
N SER A 160 6.23 2.68 -36.10
CA SER A 160 5.58 3.64 -36.97
C SER A 160 4.10 3.77 -36.64
N LEU A 161 3.56 4.94 -36.93
CA LEU A 161 2.13 5.18 -36.94
C LEU A 161 1.60 4.94 -38.36
N TYR A 162 0.40 4.37 -38.46
CA TYR A 162 -0.29 4.16 -39.73
C TYR A 162 -1.80 4.19 -39.52
N GLY A 163 -2.55 4.29 -40.61
CA GLY A 163 -4.01 4.45 -40.65
C GLY A 163 -4.42 5.85 -41.05
N GLU A 164 -5.71 6.08 -41.26
CA GLU A 164 -6.28 7.37 -41.62
C GLU A 164 -6.07 8.30 -40.45
N ASP A 165 -5.58 8.72 -39.68
CA ASP A 165 -5.36 9.63 -38.55
C ASP A 165 -4.12 9.24 -37.70
N ASP A 166 -3.21 8.44 -38.20
CA ASP A 166 -2.02 7.98 -37.47
C ASP A 166 -2.34 7.40 -36.08
N VAL A 167 -3.48 6.72 -35.94
CA VAL A 167 -3.97 6.19 -34.67
C VAL A 167 -3.49 4.77 -34.37
N MET A 168 -3.01 4.07 -35.40
CA MET A 168 -2.47 2.71 -35.23
C MET A 168 -0.96 2.73 -35.31
N TYR A 169 -0.31 1.89 -34.53
CA TYR A 169 1.14 1.75 -34.57
C TYR A 169 1.59 0.31 -34.64
N CYS A 170 2.74 0.14 -35.27
CA CYS A 170 3.39 -1.14 -35.44
C CYS A 170 4.81 -1.06 -34.89
N PHE A 171 5.12 -1.93 -33.96
CA PHE A 171 6.50 -2.09 -33.51
C PHE A 171 7.27 -2.91 -34.53
N TYR A 172 8.43 -2.41 -34.95
CA TYR A 172 9.32 -3.14 -35.85
C TYR A 172 10.03 -4.27 -35.13
N ASP A 173 10.24 -4.11 -33.82
CA ASP A 173 10.82 -5.13 -32.95
C ASP A 173 9.72 -5.76 -32.08
N ARG A 174 9.43 -7.04 -32.39
CA ARG A 174 8.47 -7.83 -31.65
C ARG A 174 8.88 -8.00 -30.18
N ASP A 175 10.17 -8.13 -29.89
CA ASP A 175 10.66 -8.35 -28.53
C ASP A 175 10.43 -7.10 -27.68
N LEU A 176 10.49 -5.92 -28.28
CA LEU A 176 10.15 -4.67 -27.63
C LEU A 176 8.67 -4.62 -27.22
N ALA A 177 7.76 -5.03 -28.10
CA ALA A 177 6.34 -5.09 -27.80
C ALA A 177 6.03 -6.12 -26.69
N ILE A 178 6.67 -7.29 -26.76
CA ILE A 178 6.56 -8.32 -25.72
C ILE A 178 7.08 -7.78 -24.38
N TRP A 179 8.17 -7.02 -24.39
CA TRP A 179 8.74 -6.43 -23.18
C TRP A 179 7.73 -5.47 -22.51
N PHE A 180 7.06 -4.61 -23.27
CA PHE A 180 6.01 -3.73 -22.74
C PHE A 180 4.88 -4.51 -22.09
N ASP A 181 4.37 -5.55 -22.77
CA ASP A 181 3.29 -6.37 -22.26
C ASP A 181 3.69 -7.16 -21.02
N SER A 182 4.87 -7.78 -21.04
CA SER A 182 5.40 -8.53 -19.88
C SER A 182 5.64 -7.64 -18.66
N THR A 183 6.13 -6.41 -18.87
CA THR A 183 6.34 -5.45 -17.78
C THR A 183 5.02 -5.01 -17.16
N ARG A 184 3.99 -4.75 -17.97
CA ARG A 184 2.64 -4.45 -17.48
C ARG A 184 2.03 -5.62 -16.70
N GLU A 185 2.20 -6.83 -17.22
CA GLU A 185 1.73 -8.05 -16.57
C GLU A 185 2.39 -8.23 -15.20
N GLU A 186 3.70 -8.00 -15.12
CA GLU A 186 4.43 -8.11 -13.85
C GLU A 186 4.00 -7.06 -12.83
N ILE A 187 3.77 -5.82 -13.25
CA ILE A 187 3.20 -4.77 -12.41
C ILE A 187 1.86 -5.23 -11.80
N LEU A 188 0.96 -5.78 -12.62
CA LEU A 188 -0.34 -6.24 -12.15
C LEU A 188 -0.23 -7.48 -11.24
N LYS A 189 0.75 -8.37 -11.46
CA LYS A 189 1.03 -9.50 -10.56
C LYS A 189 1.49 -9.04 -9.19
N ILE A 190 2.41 -8.06 -9.13
CA ILE A 190 2.87 -7.48 -7.86
C ILE A 190 1.69 -6.85 -7.12
N LEU A 191 0.85 -6.07 -7.81
CA LEU A 191 -0.33 -5.47 -7.21
C LEU A 191 -1.33 -6.54 -6.72
N SER A 192 -1.56 -7.59 -7.53
CA SER A 192 -2.45 -8.69 -7.17
C SER A 192 -1.96 -9.47 -5.96
N SER A 193 -0.63 -9.62 -5.78
CA SER A 193 -0.09 -10.28 -4.57
C SER A 193 -0.45 -9.52 -3.29
N ILE A 194 -0.42 -8.19 -3.32
CA ILE A 194 -0.88 -7.38 -2.19
C ILE A 194 -2.39 -7.59 -1.97
N CYS A 195 -3.18 -7.59 -3.05
CA CYS A 195 -4.63 -7.77 -2.98
C CYS A 195 -5.02 -9.12 -2.38
N GLU A 196 -4.31 -10.19 -2.73
CA GLU A 196 -4.53 -11.54 -2.20
C GLU A 196 -4.27 -11.60 -0.69
N GLU A 197 -3.20 -10.96 -0.22
CA GLU A 197 -2.84 -10.92 1.21
C GLU A 197 -3.91 -10.24 2.07
N ILE A 198 -4.61 -9.25 1.54
CA ILE A 198 -5.65 -8.48 2.25
C ILE A 198 -7.08 -8.87 1.87
N GLY A 199 -7.24 -9.90 1.05
CA GLY A 199 -8.54 -10.45 0.66
C GLY A 199 -9.41 -9.47 -0.17
N ILE A 200 -8.78 -8.69 -1.07
CA ILE A 200 -9.50 -7.87 -2.06
C ILE A 200 -9.26 -8.39 -3.48
N HIS A 201 -10.16 -8.05 -4.39
CA HIS A 201 -9.98 -8.42 -5.79
C HIS A 201 -8.96 -7.48 -6.46
N GLY A 202 -7.90 -8.07 -7.02
CA GLY A 202 -6.96 -7.40 -7.91
C GLY A 202 -7.46 -7.33 -9.35
N LEU A 203 -6.62 -6.79 -10.23
CA LEU A 203 -6.89 -6.69 -11.66
C LEU A 203 -6.22 -7.84 -12.41
N GLY A 204 -6.98 -8.55 -13.24
CA GLY A 204 -6.44 -9.54 -14.17
C GLY A 204 -5.81 -8.89 -15.41
N PHE A 205 -4.74 -9.48 -15.96
CA PHE A 205 -4.11 -9.08 -17.21
C PHE A 205 -3.88 -10.31 -18.09
N PRO A 206 -3.96 -10.18 -19.43
CA PRO A 206 -4.67 -9.13 -20.18
C PRO A 206 -6.20 -9.32 -20.12
N ARG A 207 -6.96 -8.26 -20.23
CA ARG A 207 -8.39 -8.40 -20.48
C ARG A 207 -8.57 -9.07 -21.85
N LYS A 208 -9.21 -10.22 -21.86
CA LYS A 208 -9.57 -10.90 -23.11
C LYS A 208 -10.71 -10.13 -23.78
N ARG A 209 -10.39 -9.05 -24.49
CA ARG A 209 -11.41 -8.28 -25.20
C ARG A 209 -11.72 -8.86 -26.57
N TYR A 210 -10.78 -9.54 -27.22
CA TYR A 210 -11.00 -10.18 -28.51
C TYR A 210 -10.11 -11.42 -28.64
N GLU A 211 -10.70 -12.58 -28.70
CA GLU A 211 -10.10 -13.74 -29.33
C GLU A 211 -10.43 -13.63 -30.82
N TRP A 212 -9.43 -13.34 -31.66
CA TRP A 212 -9.50 -13.45 -33.11
C TRP A 212 -9.19 -14.89 -33.50
#